data_fc479a3f7037489290cdcfce54db1884
#
_entry.id   fc479a3f7037489290cdcfce54db1884
#
_cell.length_a   1.000
_cell.length_b   1.000
_cell.length_c   1.000
_cell.angle_alpha   90.00
_cell.angle_beta   90.00
_cell.angle_gamma   90.00
#
_symmetry.space_group_name_H-M   'P 1'
#
loop_
_entity.id
_entity.type
_entity.pdbx_description
1 polymer ?
#
loop_
_entity_poly.entity_id
_entity_poly.type
_entity_poly.pdbx_seq_one_letter_code
_entity_poly.pdbx_strand_id
1 'polypeptide(L)'
;MSAKIPNLAIIDMGPFREGGKEGRNKVAQEIYDAAHNVGFLYLKNFGVSEDLLETAFSVAKSLFESDEKTKVPFSAILNHGYTAMKGEALDPSKPADLKETFTSRNLANIPSGSEYWPNSEFEAFMRIFYKNVTHIASDVMAAFAIALDLPEGFFDERHTGLTQTLRLLHYPPVKCVSEGQLGAGAHTDYGTLTVLFQDAEGGLQIQGLDGKWIDAPPIPGTVVINTGDLISRWSNDFLKSTPHRVIPRSAAMKNGRLSIAF
;
A
#
# COMPACT_ATOMS: atom_id res chain seq x y z
N MET A 1 19.50 26.98 -7.38
CA MET A 1 18.47 26.42 -8.29
C MET A 1 17.62 25.51 -7.45
N SER A 2 16.35 25.87 -7.22
CA SER A 2 15.39 25.01 -6.48
C SER A 2 15.17 23.76 -7.32
N ALA A 3 15.56 22.59 -6.79
CA ALA A 3 15.25 21.32 -7.42
C ALA A 3 13.71 21.25 -7.51
N LYS A 4 13.14 21.20 -8.72
CA LYS A 4 11.73 20.90 -8.92
C LYS A 4 11.49 19.56 -8.27
N ILE A 5 10.69 19.54 -7.20
CA ILE A 5 10.14 18.31 -6.64
C ILE A 5 9.40 17.66 -7.82
N PRO A 6 9.76 16.43 -8.24
CA PRO A 6 8.96 15.75 -9.25
C PRO A 6 7.56 15.60 -8.66
N ASN A 7 6.57 16.28 -9.24
CA ASN A 7 5.18 16.07 -8.88
C ASN A 7 4.86 14.62 -9.24
N LEU A 8 4.53 13.80 -8.25
CA LEU A 8 4.00 12.48 -8.51
C LEU A 8 2.75 12.62 -9.39
N ALA A 9 2.69 11.85 -10.46
CA ALA A 9 1.55 11.89 -11.38
C ALA A 9 0.26 11.52 -10.63
N ILE A 10 -0.81 12.27 -10.90
CA ILE A 10 -2.17 11.92 -10.48
C ILE A 10 -2.92 11.46 -11.74
N ILE A 11 -3.20 10.17 -11.82
CA ILE A 11 -3.77 9.53 -13.01
C ILE A 11 -5.23 9.19 -12.74
N ASP A 12 -6.10 9.48 -13.72
CA ASP A 12 -7.53 9.22 -13.64
C ASP A 12 -7.86 7.85 -14.26
N MET A 13 -8.37 6.93 -13.44
CA MET A 13 -8.79 5.59 -13.90
C MET A 13 -10.15 5.55 -14.60
N GLY A 14 -10.92 6.63 -14.58
CA GLY A 14 -12.22 6.68 -15.29
C GLY A 14 -12.11 6.30 -16.76
N PRO A 15 -11.23 6.92 -17.55
CA PRO A 15 -11.06 6.56 -18.97
C PRO A 15 -10.56 5.12 -19.19
N PHE A 16 -9.87 4.52 -18.23
CA PHE A 16 -9.48 3.11 -18.33
C PHE A 16 -10.68 2.17 -18.27
N ARG A 17 -11.66 2.50 -17.47
CA ARG A 17 -12.86 1.69 -17.22
C ARG A 17 -13.97 1.95 -18.26
N GLU A 18 -14.15 3.18 -18.67
CA GLU A 18 -15.31 3.63 -19.46
C GLU A 18 -14.95 4.14 -20.86
N GLY A 19 -13.68 4.49 -21.10
CA GLY A 19 -13.21 5.18 -22.31
C GLY A 19 -12.91 4.28 -23.53
N GLY A 20 -13.26 3.01 -23.49
CA GLY A 20 -12.97 2.07 -24.58
C GLY A 20 -11.47 1.89 -24.81
N LYS A 21 -11.07 1.43 -26.00
CA LYS A 21 -9.66 1.10 -26.29
C LYS A 21 -8.73 2.32 -26.20
N GLU A 22 -9.17 3.48 -26.67
CA GLU A 22 -8.36 4.70 -26.66
C GLU A 22 -8.11 5.20 -25.24
N GLY A 23 -9.15 5.24 -24.39
CA GLY A 23 -9.03 5.63 -22.98
C GLY A 23 -8.15 4.68 -22.21
N ARG A 24 -8.27 3.38 -22.44
CA ARG A 24 -7.43 2.34 -21.82
C ARG A 24 -5.95 2.52 -22.19
N ASN A 25 -5.64 2.68 -23.48
CA ASN A 25 -4.27 2.88 -23.94
C ASN A 25 -3.64 4.15 -23.38
N LYS A 26 -4.41 5.24 -23.32
CA LYS A 26 -3.93 6.50 -22.74
C LYS A 26 -3.54 6.34 -21.27
N VAL A 27 -4.46 5.80 -20.46
CA VAL A 27 -4.19 5.60 -19.01
C VAL A 27 -3.07 4.60 -18.78
N ALA A 28 -3.00 3.53 -19.57
CA ALA A 28 -1.92 2.55 -19.52
C ALA A 28 -0.55 3.21 -19.76
N GLN A 29 -0.46 4.12 -20.73
CA GLN A 29 0.78 4.85 -21.00
C GLN A 29 1.14 5.82 -19.87
N GLU A 30 0.16 6.52 -19.29
CA GLU A 30 0.39 7.43 -18.16
C GLU A 30 0.91 6.65 -16.92
N ILE A 31 0.35 5.48 -16.62
CA ILE A 31 0.79 4.60 -15.51
C ILE A 31 2.21 4.09 -15.79
N TYR A 32 2.46 3.64 -17.02
CA TYR A 32 3.78 3.14 -17.42
C TYR A 32 4.86 4.22 -17.30
N ASP A 33 4.59 5.43 -17.78
CA ASP A 33 5.54 6.55 -17.71
C ASP A 33 5.85 6.92 -16.26
N ALA A 34 4.83 6.96 -15.38
CA ALA A 34 5.01 7.23 -13.96
C ALA A 34 5.85 6.14 -13.27
N ALA A 35 5.55 4.87 -13.55
CA ALA A 35 6.27 3.73 -13.02
C ALA A 35 7.72 3.65 -13.53
N HIS A 36 7.94 4.00 -14.81
CA HIS A 36 9.28 4.07 -15.40
C HIS A 36 10.13 5.19 -14.80
N ASN A 37 9.56 6.38 -14.64
CA ASN A 37 10.31 7.56 -14.21
C ASN A 37 10.53 7.61 -12.70
N VAL A 38 9.53 7.22 -11.90
CA VAL A 38 9.53 7.40 -10.45
C VAL A 38 9.22 6.12 -9.69
N GLY A 39 8.43 5.19 -10.25
CA GLY A 39 7.95 4.01 -9.52
C GLY A 39 6.81 4.29 -8.54
N PHE A 40 6.31 5.53 -8.47
CA PHE A 40 5.21 5.98 -7.61
C PHE A 40 4.27 6.90 -8.37
N LEU A 41 2.97 6.74 -8.10
CA LEU A 41 1.92 7.59 -8.66
C LEU A 41 0.68 7.60 -7.73
N TYR A 42 -0.22 8.54 -7.98
CA TYR A 42 -1.56 8.55 -7.39
C TYR A 42 -2.60 8.13 -8.43
N LEU A 43 -3.59 7.35 -8.02
CA LEU A 43 -4.78 7.09 -8.82
C LEU A 43 -5.99 7.76 -8.19
N LYS A 44 -6.84 8.39 -9.02
CA LYS A 44 -8.21 8.80 -8.68
C LYS A 44 -9.21 8.01 -9.52
N ASN A 45 -10.47 7.98 -9.10
CA ASN A 45 -11.54 7.20 -9.74
C ASN A 45 -11.19 5.70 -9.88
N PHE A 46 -10.50 5.18 -8.87
CA PHE A 46 -9.95 3.82 -8.85
C PHE A 46 -10.99 2.73 -8.50
N GLY A 47 -12.27 3.10 -8.31
CA GLY A 47 -13.41 2.18 -8.23
C GLY A 47 -13.73 1.63 -6.86
N VAL A 48 -13.17 2.18 -5.80
CA VAL A 48 -13.62 1.95 -4.43
C VAL A 48 -14.34 3.21 -3.95
N SER A 49 -15.52 3.04 -3.35
CA SER A 49 -16.30 4.18 -2.85
C SER A 49 -15.65 4.82 -1.63
N GLU A 50 -15.90 6.10 -1.44
CA GLU A 50 -15.44 6.84 -0.27
C GLU A 50 -15.99 6.24 1.03
N ASP A 51 -17.27 5.87 1.07
CA ASP A 51 -17.91 5.20 2.22
C ASP A 51 -17.19 3.89 2.61
N LEU A 52 -16.75 3.09 1.63
CA LEU A 52 -16.01 1.85 1.90
C LEU A 52 -14.63 2.14 2.48
N LEU A 53 -13.97 3.20 2.01
CA LEU A 53 -12.67 3.63 2.54
C LEU A 53 -12.81 4.19 3.96
N GLU A 54 -13.80 5.05 4.22
CA GLU A 54 -14.07 5.56 5.57
C GLU A 54 -14.36 4.41 6.53
N THR A 55 -15.15 3.43 6.09
CA THR A 55 -15.41 2.21 6.87
C THR A 55 -14.11 1.44 7.13
N ALA A 56 -13.22 1.32 6.14
CA ALA A 56 -11.94 0.62 6.28
C ALA A 56 -11.05 1.26 7.34
N PHE A 57 -10.93 2.59 7.33
CA PHE A 57 -10.18 3.31 8.33
C PHE A 57 -10.83 3.23 9.72
N SER A 58 -12.17 3.28 9.80
CA SER A 58 -12.90 3.12 11.05
C SER A 58 -12.70 1.73 11.66
N VAL A 59 -12.78 0.67 10.85
CA VAL A 59 -12.55 -0.72 11.27
C VAL A 59 -11.10 -0.92 11.71
N ALA A 60 -10.13 -0.38 10.98
CA ALA A 60 -8.73 -0.43 11.35
C ALA A 60 -8.47 0.28 12.69
N LYS A 61 -9.04 1.46 12.86
CA LYS A 61 -8.94 2.23 14.11
C LYS A 61 -9.52 1.46 15.29
N SER A 62 -10.74 0.96 15.14
CA SER A 62 -11.43 0.19 16.19
C SER A 62 -10.63 -1.06 16.60
N LEU A 63 -10.03 -1.75 15.64
CA LEU A 63 -9.15 -2.88 15.93
C LEU A 63 -7.96 -2.46 16.81
N PHE A 64 -7.22 -1.43 16.38
CA PHE A 64 -5.99 -1.03 17.08
C PHE A 64 -6.25 -0.37 18.44
N GLU A 65 -7.43 0.21 18.65
CA GLU A 65 -7.86 0.74 19.95
C GLU A 65 -8.41 -0.35 20.88
N SER A 66 -8.70 -1.55 20.39
CA SER A 66 -9.23 -2.68 21.14
C SER A 66 -8.15 -3.67 21.56
N ASP A 67 -8.33 -4.31 22.71
CA ASP A 67 -7.51 -5.46 23.14
C ASP A 67 -7.72 -6.70 22.26
N GLU A 68 -8.80 -6.74 21.48
CA GLU A 68 -9.10 -7.85 20.57
C GLU A 68 -8.01 -8.10 19.53
N LYS A 69 -7.25 -7.06 19.13
CA LYS A 69 -6.11 -7.20 18.23
C LYS A 69 -5.12 -8.27 18.67
N THR A 70 -4.93 -8.44 19.98
CA THR A 70 -3.96 -9.40 20.55
C THR A 70 -4.47 -10.84 20.59
N LYS A 71 -5.75 -11.08 20.35
CA LYS A 71 -6.34 -12.44 20.30
C LYS A 71 -5.77 -13.29 19.16
N VAL A 72 -5.32 -12.64 18.10
CA VAL A 72 -4.75 -13.31 16.92
C VAL A 72 -3.32 -12.83 16.71
N PRO A 73 -2.34 -13.36 17.47
CA PRO A 73 -0.95 -13.00 17.28
C PRO A 73 -0.45 -13.45 15.90
N PHE A 74 0.50 -12.72 15.34
CA PHE A 74 1.02 -13.01 14.01
C PHE A 74 1.59 -14.43 13.92
N SER A 75 1.06 -15.19 12.98
CA SER A 75 1.54 -16.51 12.59
C SER A 75 2.40 -16.43 11.33
N ALA A 76 3.68 -16.76 11.43
CA ALA A 76 4.55 -16.82 10.26
C ALA A 76 4.15 -17.92 9.26
N ILE A 77 3.49 -18.99 9.71
CA ILE A 77 3.02 -20.08 8.87
C ILE A 77 1.86 -19.59 7.98
N LEU A 78 0.89 -18.91 8.58
CA LEU A 78 -0.27 -18.37 7.86
C LEU A 78 0.01 -17.01 7.23
N ASN A 79 1.07 -16.33 7.67
CA ASN A 79 1.34 -14.93 7.37
C ASN A 79 0.11 -14.05 7.67
N HIS A 80 -0.43 -14.25 8.86
CA HIS A 80 -1.70 -13.66 9.30
C HIS A 80 -1.67 -13.35 10.79
N GLY A 81 -2.28 -12.21 11.19
CA GLY A 81 -2.44 -11.81 12.56
C GLY A 81 -1.77 -10.49 12.92
N TYR A 82 -1.79 -10.19 14.21
CA TYR A 82 -1.31 -8.95 14.81
C TYR A 82 0.17 -9.00 15.17
N THR A 83 0.90 -7.98 14.78
CA THR A 83 2.28 -7.72 15.21
C THR A 83 2.31 -6.45 16.06
N ALA A 84 2.83 -6.57 17.28
CA ALA A 84 2.92 -5.46 18.22
C ALA A 84 3.91 -4.38 17.78
N MET A 85 3.78 -3.18 18.35
CA MET A 85 4.69 -2.06 18.14
C MET A 85 6.15 -2.48 18.36
N LYS A 86 7.03 -2.06 17.47
CA LYS A 86 8.45 -2.46 17.46
C LYS A 86 8.69 -3.96 17.20
N GLY A 87 7.68 -4.70 16.78
CA GLY A 87 7.83 -6.11 16.39
C GLY A 87 8.47 -6.30 15.01
N GLU A 88 8.65 -5.23 14.25
CA GLU A 88 9.31 -5.24 12.94
C GLU A 88 10.43 -4.19 12.87
N ALA A 89 11.46 -4.49 12.09
CA ALA A 89 12.54 -3.58 11.73
C ALA A 89 12.89 -3.78 10.26
N LEU A 90 12.40 -2.88 9.40
CA LEU A 90 12.66 -2.96 7.95
C LEU A 90 14.14 -2.66 7.63
N ASP A 91 14.78 -1.80 8.43
CA ASP A 91 16.21 -1.58 8.40
C ASP A 91 16.83 -2.11 9.72
N PRO A 92 17.46 -3.30 9.71
CA PRO A 92 18.05 -3.88 10.93
C PRO A 92 19.17 -3.05 11.55
N SER A 93 19.72 -2.08 10.81
CA SER A 93 20.76 -1.15 11.32
C SER A 93 20.17 0.02 12.12
N LYS A 94 18.85 0.16 12.14
CA LYS A 94 18.10 1.24 12.79
C LYS A 94 17.28 0.71 13.97
N PRO A 95 16.82 1.60 14.86
CA PRO A 95 15.81 1.23 15.86
C PRO A 95 14.57 0.64 15.18
N ALA A 96 13.91 -0.31 15.86
CA ALA A 96 12.70 -0.94 15.34
C ALA A 96 11.61 0.08 15.00
N ASP A 97 10.80 -0.22 13.97
CA ASP A 97 9.77 0.65 13.44
C ASP A 97 8.69 1.01 14.49
N LEU A 98 8.24 2.28 14.45
CA LEU A 98 7.20 2.79 15.35
C LEU A 98 5.81 2.47 14.79
N LYS A 99 5.52 1.20 14.58
CA LYS A 99 4.22 0.75 14.08
C LYS A 99 3.79 -0.57 14.71
N GLU A 100 2.49 -0.79 14.72
CA GLU A 100 1.85 -2.08 14.92
C GLU A 100 1.06 -2.44 13.66
N THR A 101 0.84 -3.71 13.38
CA THR A 101 0.18 -4.13 12.14
C THR A 101 -0.77 -5.30 12.36
N PHE A 102 -1.80 -5.39 11.51
CA PHE A 102 -2.56 -6.61 11.30
C PHE A 102 -2.39 -7.03 9.84
N THR A 103 -1.82 -8.19 9.62
CA THR A 103 -1.46 -8.71 8.30
C THR A 103 -2.38 -9.86 7.93
N SER A 104 -2.80 -9.92 6.67
CA SER A 104 -3.56 -11.04 6.11
C SER A 104 -3.04 -11.34 4.72
N ARG A 105 -2.21 -12.37 4.60
CA ARG A 105 -1.72 -12.86 3.31
C ARG A 105 -2.61 -14.00 2.81
N ASN A 106 -2.92 -14.00 1.53
CA ASN A 106 -3.78 -15.03 0.94
C ASN A 106 -5.09 -15.18 1.70
N LEU A 107 -5.77 -14.07 1.90
CA LEU A 107 -6.95 -13.95 2.76
C LEU A 107 -8.05 -14.95 2.40
N ALA A 108 -8.15 -15.34 1.12
CA ALA A 108 -9.11 -16.35 0.68
C ALA A 108 -8.92 -17.71 1.37
N ASN A 109 -7.70 -18.04 1.79
CA ASN A 109 -7.35 -19.31 2.43
C ASN A 109 -7.25 -19.23 3.96
N ILE A 110 -7.45 -18.05 4.55
CA ILE A 110 -7.55 -17.93 6.01
C ILE A 110 -8.92 -18.49 6.44
N PRO A 111 -8.97 -19.53 7.29
CA PRO A 111 -10.24 -20.07 7.78
C PRO A 111 -11.06 -19.03 8.54
N SER A 112 -12.38 -19.25 8.60
CA SER A 112 -13.25 -18.46 9.46
C SER A 112 -13.16 -18.93 10.91
N GLY A 113 -13.47 -18.04 11.84
CA GLY A 113 -13.59 -18.34 13.26
C GLY A 113 -12.64 -17.58 14.16
N SER A 114 -12.93 -17.64 15.46
CA SER A 114 -12.24 -16.86 16.49
C SER A 114 -10.77 -17.23 16.71
N GLU A 115 -10.31 -18.35 16.16
CA GLU A 115 -8.88 -18.73 16.18
C GLU A 115 -8.06 -17.90 15.18
N TYR A 116 -8.72 -17.38 14.13
CA TYR A 116 -8.05 -16.67 13.03
C TYR A 116 -8.43 -15.19 12.96
N TRP A 117 -9.53 -14.79 13.59
CA TRP A 117 -10.04 -13.43 13.49
C TRP A 117 -10.39 -12.85 14.85
N PRO A 118 -10.11 -11.55 15.09
CA PRO A 118 -10.48 -10.88 16.34
C PRO A 118 -11.97 -11.00 16.66
N ASN A 119 -12.83 -10.83 15.64
CA ASN A 119 -14.27 -11.08 15.69
C ASN A 119 -14.84 -11.28 14.27
N SER A 120 -16.09 -11.70 14.18
CA SER A 120 -16.76 -12.01 12.91
C SER A 120 -17.04 -10.78 12.04
N GLU A 121 -17.27 -9.63 12.63
CA GLU A 121 -17.52 -8.37 11.90
C GLU A 121 -16.25 -7.90 11.20
N PHE A 122 -15.12 -7.96 11.90
CA PHE A 122 -13.82 -7.67 11.33
C PHE A 122 -13.48 -8.63 10.18
N GLU A 123 -13.68 -9.93 10.36
CA GLU A 123 -13.49 -10.91 9.29
C GLU A 123 -14.32 -10.58 8.06
N ALA A 124 -15.63 -10.38 8.24
CA ALA A 124 -16.54 -10.10 7.13
C ALA A 124 -16.12 -8.83 6.37
N PHE A 125 -15.76 -7.77 7.08
CA PHE A 125 -15.29 -6.55 6.49
C PHE A 125 -13.99 -6.75 5.69
N MET A 126 -13.00 -7.41 6.30
CA MET A 126 -11.69 -7.65 5.65
C MET A 126 -11.85 -8.42 4.34
N ARG A 127 -12.75 -9.40 4.27
CA ARG A 127 -13.03 -10.16 3.04
C ARG A 127 -13.67 -9.29 1.95
N ILE A 128 -14.61 -8.41 2.31
CA ILE A 128 -15.24 -7.46 1.38
C ILE A 128 -14.19 -6.47 0.86
N PHE A 129 -13.43 -5.87 1.76
CA PHE A 129 -12.42 -4.87 1.40
C PHE A 129 -11.32 -5.48 0.52
N TYR A 130 -10.78 -6.64 0.88
CA TYR A 130 -9.81 -7.38 0.09
C TYR A 130 -10.25 -7.58 -1.36
N LYS A 131 -11.50 -8.03 -1.56
CA LYS A 131 -12.07 -8.25 -2.90
C LYS A 131 -12.08 -6.94 -3.72
N ASN A 132 -12.47 -5.82 -3.10
CA ASN A 132 -12.52 -4.53 -3.79
C ASN A 132 -11.13 -4.03 -4.16
N VAL A 133 -10.15 -4.16 -3.25
CA VAL A 133 -8.77 -3.70 -3.51
C VAL A 133 -8.08 -4.58 -4.56
N THR A 134 -8.38 -5.88 -4.61
CA THR A 134 -7.89 -6.77 -5.66
C THR A 134 -8.24 -6.26 -7.05
N HIS A 135 -9.44 -5.70 -7.26
CA HIS A 135 -9.82 -5.12 -8.56
C HIS A 135 -8.95 -3.94 -8.97
N ILE A 136 -8.54 -3.08 -8.02
CA ILE A 136 -7.62 -1.97 -8.33
C ILE A 136 -6.28 -2.53 -8.83
N ALA A 137 -5.74 -3.52 -8.12
CA ALA A 137 -4.49 -4.14 -8.51
C ALA A 137 -4.57 -4.80 -9.89
N SER A 138 -5.67 -5.53 -10.18
CA SER A 138 -5.90 -6.13 -11.51
C SER A 138 -5.99 -5.07 -12.61
N ASP A 139 -6.70 -3.96 -12.39
CA ASP A 139 -6.78 -2.86 -13.37
C ASP A 139 -5.40 -2.25 -13.67
N VAL A 140 -4.57 -2.03 -12.64
CA VAL A 140 -3.19 -1.51 -12.82
C VAL A 140 -2.31 -2.52 -13.55
N MET A 141 -2.44 -3.81 -13.23
CA MET A 141 -1.69 -4.86 -13.91
C MET A 141 -2.12 -5.00 -15.38
N ALA A 142 -3.42 -4.88 -15.69
CA ALA A 142 -3.91 -4.84 -17.06
C ALA A 142 -3.38 -3.60 -17.82
N ALA A 143 -3.29 -2.45 -17.15
CA ALA A 143 -2.68 -1.26 -17.74
C ALA A 143 -1.19 -1.49 -18.07
N PHE A 144 -0.42 -2.13 -17.20
CA PHE A 144 0.96 -2.51 -17.50
C PHE A 144 1.05 -3.49 -18.67
N ALA A 145 0.15 -4.49 -18.76
CA ALA A 145 0.13 -5.43 -19.88
C ALA A 145 -0.10 -4.69 -21.21
N ILE A 146 -1.08 -3.77 -21.26
CA ILE A 146 -1.36 -2.95 -22.45
C ILE A 146 -0.15 -2.10 -22.83
N ALA A 147 0.45 -1.39 -21.88
CA ALA A 147 1.59 -0.51 -22.13
C ALA A 147 2.86 -1.26 -22.57
N LEU A 148 3.00 -2.52 -22.18
CA LEU A 148 4.11 -3.42 -22.56
C LEU A 148 3.81 -4.24 -23.82
N ASP A 149 2.70 -3.97 -24.52
CA ASP A 149 2.25 -4.71 -25.70
C ASP A 149 2.09 -6.22 -25.45
N LEU A 150 1.59 -6.56 -24.25
CA LEU A 150 1.29 -7.93 -23.82
C LEU A 150 -0.22 -8.18 -23.84
N PRO A 151 -0.66 -9.44 -23.90
CA PRO A 151 -2.07 -9.77 -23.70
C PRO A 151 -2.57 -9.19 -22.35
N GLU A 152 -3.75 -8.58 -22.34
CA GLU A 152 -4.29 -7.88 -21.15
C GLU A 152 -4.33 -8.75 -19.89
N GLY A 153 -4.67 -10.04 -20.00
CA GLY A 153 -4.65 -11.01 -18.90
C GLY A 153 -3.26 -11.59 -18.54
N PHE A 154 -2.19 -11.10 -19.16
CA PHE A 154 -0.83 -11.68 -19.01
C PHE A 154 -0.40 -11.79 -17.55
N PHE A 155 -0.68 -10.78 -16.76
CA PHE A 155 -0.30 -10.78 -15.35
C PHE A 155 -1.29 -11.55 -14.47
N ASP A 156 -2.58 -11.57 -14.78
CA ASP A 156 -3.60 -12.29 -14.00
C ASP A 156 -3.30 -13.79 -13.94
N GLU A 157 -2.85 -14.38 -15.04
CA GLU A 157 -2.44 -15.79 -15.10
C GLU A 157 -1.23 -16.10 -14.19
N ARG A 158 -0.44 -15.10 -13.85
CA ARG A 158 0.79 -15.21 -13.04
C ARG A 158 0.59 -14.77 -11.59
N HIS A 159 -0.54 -14.15 -11.28
CA HIS A 159 -0.94 -13.73 -9.94
C HIS A 159 -2.08 -14.60 -9.43
N THR A 160 -1.74 -15.76 -8.88
CA THR A 160 -2.71 -16.77 -8.41
C THR A 160 -3.48 -16.36 -7.15
N GLY A 161 -3.21 -15.18 -6.59
CA GLY A 161 -3.78 -14.72 -5.32
C GLY A 161 -3.10 -15.28 -4.06
N LEU A 162 -2.23 -16.26 -4.18
CA LEU A 162 -1.61 -16.95 -3.04
C LEU A 162 -0.61 -16.08 -2.26
N THR A 163 -0.16 -14.98 -2.84
CA THR A 163 0.84 -14.09 -2.23
C THR A 163 0.34 -12.67 -1.99
N GLN A 164 -0.90 -12.37 -2.36
CA GLN A 164 -1.51 -11.07 -2.09
C GLN A 164 -1.65 -10.86 -0.59
N THR A 165 -1.25 -9.68 -0.13
CA THR A 165 -1.20 -9.36 1.29
C THR A 165 -1.95 -8.07 1.56
N LEU A 166 -2.96 -8.11 2.44
CA LEU A 166 -3.63 -6.93 2.95
C LEU A 166 -3.09 -6.63 4.36
N ARG A 167 -2.59 -5.42 4.57
CA ARG A 167 -2.04 -4.98 5.86
C ARG A 167 -2.73 -3.72 6.33
N LEU A 168 -3.21 -3.75 7.56
CA LEU A 168 -3.56 -2.56 8.32
C LEU A 168 -2.33 -2.15 9.11
N LEU A 169 -1.94 -0.87 9.04
CA LEU A 169 -0.75 -0.34 9.72
C LEU A 169 -1.18 0.84 10.59
N HIS A 170 -0.85 0.76 11.86
CA HIS A 170 -1.07 1.83 12.82
C HIS A 170 0.27 2.32 13.38
N TYR A 171 0.47 3.60 13.32
CA TYR A 171 1.59 4.33 13.90
C TYR A 171 1.06 5.11 15.11
N PRO A 172 1.14 4.55 16.33
CA PRO A 172 0.54 5.17 17.50
C PRO A 172 1.13 6.55 17.81
N PRO A 173 0.38 7.42 18.52
CA PRO A 173 0.93 8.66 19.04
C PRO A 173 2.17 8.41 19.88
N VAL A 174 3.23 9.20 19.66
CA VAL A 174 4.48 9.09 20.43
C VAL A 174 4.88 10.46 20.96
N LYS A 175 5.35 10.50 22.23
CA LYS A 175 5.77 11.76 22.87
C LYS A 175 7.12 12.25 22.36
N CYS A 176 7.99 11.33 22.02
CA CYS A 176 9.33 11.61 21.50
C CYS A 176 9.78 10.47 20.60
N VAL A 177 10.69 10.78 19.70
CA VAL A 177 11.29 9.85 18.75
C VAL A 177 12.79 9.86 18.96
N SER A 178 13.41 8.69 19.07
CA SER A 178 14.86 8.57 19.17
C SER A 178 15.53 8.97 17.85
N GLU A 179 16.80 9.34 17.93
CA GLU A 179 17.55 9.67 16.71
C GLU A 179 17.56 8.49 15.72
N GLY A 180 17.25 8.78 14.48
CA GLY A 180 17.18 7.79 13.41
C GLY A 180 15.98 6.83 13.45
N GLN A 181 15.07 6.97 14.42
CA GLN A 181 13.87 6.13 14.52
C GLN A 181 12.78 6.61 13.54
N LEU A 182 12.18 5.67 12.82
CA LEU A 182 11.18 5.91 11.78
C LEU A 182 9.86 5.21 12.12
N GLY A 183 8.78 5.66 11.51
CA GLY A 183 7.51 4.92 11.49
C GLY A 183 7.67 3.62 10.72
N ALA A 184 8.26 3.69 9.52
CA ALA A 184 8.74 2.54 8.76
C ALA A 184 10.11 2.87 8.17
N GLY A 185 11.08 1.96 8.35
CA GLY A 185 12.43 2.08 7.83
C GLY A 185 12.46 2.20 6.30
N ALA A 186 13.57 2.70 5.75
CA ALA A 186 13.72 2.80 4.30
C ALA A 186 13.82 1.40 3.68
N HIS A 187 12.99 1.12 2.68
CA HIS A 187 12.88 -0.18 1.99
C HIS A 187 12.31 -0.03 0.59
N THR A 188 12.39 -1.08 -0.19
CA THR A 188 11.61 -1.32 -1.40
C THR A 188 10.58 -2.42 -1.12
N ASP A 189 9.49 -2.46 -1.87
CA ASP A 189 8.51 -3.54 -1.77
C ASP A 189 8.93 -4.74 -2.62
N TYR A 190 8.86 -5.94 -2.06
CA TYR A 190 9.27 -7.17 -2.77
C TYR A 190 8.29 -7.58 -3.88
N GLY A 191 7.03 -7.13 -3.81
CA GLY A 191 5.94 -7.55 -4.70
C GLY A 191 6.02 -6.96 -6.10
N THR A 192 4.92 -7.12 -6.83
CA THR A 192 4.74 -6.55 -8.17
C THR A 192 4.34 -5.09 -8.05
N LEU A 193 3.33 -4.80 -7.24
CA LEU A 193 2.87 -3.45 -6.93
C LEU A 193 2.27 -3.42 -5.52
N THR A 194 2.17 -2.22 -4.97
CA THR A 194 1.45 -1.92 -3.74
C THR A 194 0.37 -0.87 -4.00
N VAL A 195 -0.82 -1.11 -3.45
CA VAL A 195 -1.94 -0.16 -3.39
C VAL A 195 -2.00 0.35 -1.96
N LEU A 196 -1.68 1.63 -1.74
CA LEU A 196 -1.58 2.21 -0.41
C LEU A 196 -2.63 3.30 -0.19
N PHE A 197 -3.54 3.06 0.75
CA PHE A 197 -4.47 4.06 1.27
C PHE A 197 -3.85 4.72 2.50
N GLN A 198 -3.90 6.04 2.56
CA GLN A 198 -3.36 6.85 3.66
C GLN A 198 -4.46 7.69 4.31
N ASP A 199 -4.38 7.85 5.63
CA ASP A 199 -5.12 8.92 6.31
C ASP A 199 -4.52 10.30 6.02
N ALA A 200 -5.06 11.35 6.64
CA ALA A 200 -4.64 12.73 6.41
C ALA A 200 -3.29 13.11 7.08
N GLU A 201 -2.70 12.24 7.91
CA GLU A 201 -1.53 12.59 8.75
C GLU A 201 -0.21 12.62 7.96
N GLY A 202 -0.13 11.90 6.84
CA GLY A 202 1.04 11.92 5.95
C GLY A 202 2.25 11.16 6.51
N GLY A 203 3.46 11.62 6.11
CA GLY A 203 4.73 11.05 6.57
C GLY A 203 5.38 10.07 5.60
N LEU A 204 4.70 9.65 4.54
CA LEU A 204 5.33 8.87 3.47
C LEU A 204 6.33 9.74 2.72
N GLN A 205 7.54 9.21 2.54
CA GLN A 205 8.59 9.79 1.71
C GLN A 205 9.11 8.75 0.74
N ILE A 206 9.38 9.18 -0.48
CA ILE A 206 10.02 8.39 -1.54
C ILE A 206 11.40 8.95 -1.84
N GLN A 207 12.33 8.12 -2.28
CA GLN A 207 13.66 8.56 -2.66
C GLN A 207 13.69 8.94 -4.13
N GLY A 208 14.01 10.20 -4.41
CA GLY A 208 14.22 10.69 -5.77
C GLY A 208 15.48 10.11 -6.40
N LEU A 209 15.61 10.25 -7.72
CA LEU A 209 16.79 9.79 -8.48
C LEU A 209 18.11 10.48 -8.05
N ASP A 210 18.01 11.66 -7.42
CA ASP A 210 19.14 12.39 -6.84
C ASP A 210 19.48 11.92 -5.41
N GLY A 211 18.83 10.86 -4.92
CA GLY A 211 18.99 10.30 -3.58
C GLY A 211 18.29 11.09 -2.46
N LYS A 212 17.61 12.19 -2.78
CA LYS A 212 16.88 12.97 -1.79
C LYS A 212 15.50 12.41 -1.50
N TRP A 213 15.08 12.59 -0.26
CA TRP A 213 13.74 12.20 0.17
C TRP A 213 12.70 13.25 -0.21
N ILE A 214 11.63 12.81 -0.84
CA ILE A 214 10.53 13.64 -1.34
C ILE A 214 9.26 13.19 -0.63
N ASP A 215 8.48 14.13 -0.13
CA ASP A 215 7.20 13.83 0.50
C ASP A 215 6.16 13.33 -0.53
N ALA A 216 5.43 12.28 -0.16
CA ALA A 216 4.24 11.82 -0.85
C ALA A 216 3.00 12.05 0.05
N PRO A 217 2.50 13.30 0.10
CA PRO A 217 1.40 13.66 1.00
C PRO A 217 0.11 12.94 0.61
N PRO A 218 -0.78 12.69 1.58
CA PRO A 218 -2.12 12.21 1.25
C PRO A 218 -2.87 13.27 0.42
N ILE A 219 -3.49 12.83 -0.67
CA ILE A 219 -4.32 13.65 -1.54
C ILE A 219 -5.75 13.09 -1.46
N PRO A 220 -6.74 13.87 -1.03
CA PRO A 220 -8.13 13.41 -0.94
C PRO A 220 -8.63 12.80 -2.26
N GLY A 221 -9.37 11.70 -2.17
CA GLY A 221 -9.92 11.01 -3.36
C GLY A 221 -8.89 10.23 -4.17
N THR A 222 -7.67 10.04 -3.65
CA THR A 222 -6.63 9.26 -4.33
C THR A 222 -6.12 8.09 -3.51
N VAL A 223 -5.53 7.13 -4.21
CA VAL A 223 -4.71 6.05 -3.63
C VAL A 223 -3.30 6.12 -4.21
N VAL A 224 -2.30 5.79 -3.41
CA VAL A 224 -0.90 5.68 -3.89
C VAL A 224 -0.70 4.30 -4.49
N ILE A 225 -0.05 4.27 -5.65
CA ILE A 225 0.46 3.04 -6.26
C ILE A 225 1.98 3.13 -6.32
N ASN A 226 2.65 2.05 -5.94
CA ASN A 226 4.07 1.91 -6.24
C ASN A 226 4.37 0.54 -6.82
N THR A 227 5.36 0.50 -7.70
CA THR A 227 5.93 -0.70 -8.28
C THR A 227 7.01 -1.26 -7.36
N GLY A 228 7.07 -2.59 -7.24
CA GLY A 228 8.01 -3.29 -6.40
C GLY A 228 9.10 -4.04 -7.17
N ASP A 229 9.94 -4.76 -6.42
CA ASP A 229 11.14 -5.42 -6.95
C ASP A 229 10.82 -6.49 -8.00
N LEU A 230 9.68 -7.20 -7.85
CA LEU A 230 9.32 -8.26 -8.77
C LEU A 230 9.03 -7.72 -10.17
N ILE A 231 8.21 -6.67 -10.31
CA ILE A 231 7.94 -6.10 -11.63
C ILE A 231 9.15 -5.33 -12.17
N SER A 232 9.97 -4.73 -11.32
CA SER A 232 11.24 -4.15 -11.72
C SER A 232 12.11 -5.22 -12.37
N ARG A 233 12.27 -6.38 -11.73
CA ARG A 233 13.03 -7.51 -12.26
C ARG A 233 12.43 -8.07 -13.54
N TRP A 234 11.12 -8.22 -13.64
CA TRP A 234 10.45 -8.73 -14.85
C TRP A 234 10.57 -7.78 -16.02
N SER A 235 10.62 -6.48 -15.79
CA SER A 235 10.82 -5.46 -16.82
C SER A 235 12.30 -5.17 -17.11
N ASN A 236 13.23 -5.96 -16.57
CA ASN A 236 14.67 -5.75 -16.69
C ASN A 236 15.10 -4.36 -16.21
N ASP A 237 14.62 -3.98 -15.02
CA ASP A 237 14.84 -2.72 -14.31
C ASP A 237 14.28 -1.47 -15.04
N PHE A 238 13.40 -1.69 -16.01
CA PHE A 238 12.77 -0.62 -16.75
C PHE A 238 11.70 0.10 -15.89
N LEU A 239 10.86 -0.65 -15.21
CA LEU A 239 9.96 -0.13 -14.20
C LEU A 239 10.70 -0.04 -12.86
N LYS A 240 10.56 1.06 -12.15
CA LYS A 240 11.36 1.33 -10.95
C LYS A 240 10.76 0.72 -9.70
N SER A 241 11.58 0.05 -8.90
CA SER A 241 11.27 -0.19 -7.49
C SER A 241 11.98 0.86 -6.66
N THR A 242 11.22 1.78 -6.06
CA THR A 242 11.79 2.99 -5.48
C THR A 242 11.80 2.91 -3.96
N PRO A 243 12.95 3.16 -3.30
CA PRO A 243 13.03 3.19 -1.86
C PRO A 243 12.08 4.23 -1.27
N HIS A 244 11.36 3.83 -0.22
CA HIS A 244 10.45 4.70 0.49
C HIS A 244 10.49 4.43 2.00
N ARG A 245 9.98 5.38 2.78
CA ARG A 245 9.97 5.31 4.24
C ARG A 245 8.80 6.09 4.82
N VAL A 246 8.51 5.88 6.09
CA VAL A 246 7.54 6.70 6.83
C VAL A 246 8.26 7.43 7.96
N ILE A 247 8.19 8.75 7.94
CA ILE A 247 8.73 9.59 9.01
C ILE A 247 7.64 9.96 10.01
N PRO A 248 7.94 10.00 11.31
CA PRO A 248 7.01 10.51 12.32
C PRO A 248 6.91 12.04 12.18
N ARG A 249 5.76 12.53 11.69
CA ARG A 249 5.46 13.97 11.62
C ARG A 249 4.82 14.45 12.90
N SER A 250 4.91 15.76 13.17
CA SER A 250 4.37 16.38 14.39
C SER A 250 2.87 16.11 14.59
N ALA A 251 2.08 16.10 13.53
CA ALA A 251 0.66 15.77 13.60
C ALA A 251 0.44 14.28 13.92
N ALA A 252 1.09 13.37 13.20
CA ALA A 252 1.03 11.94 13.47
C ALA A 252 1.60 11.56 14.86
N MET A 253 2.54 12.33 15.39
CA MET A 253 3.03 12.15 16.77
C MET A 253 1.96 12.45 17.83
N LYS A 254 0.97 13.28 17.52
CA LYS A 254 -0.15 13.62 18.43
C LYS A 254 -1.34 12.69 18.26
N ASN A 255 -1.71 12.42 17.02
CA ASN A 255 -2.98 11.79 16.66
C ASN A 255 -2.80 10.30 16.31
N GLY A 256 -1.56 9.88 16.05
CA GLY A 256 -1.28 8.63 15.37
C GLY A 256 -1.48 8.77 13.85
N ARG A 257 -1.18 7.69 13.12
CA ARG A 257 -1.39 7.58 11.67
C ARG A 257 -1.92 6.18 11.34
N LEU A 258 -2.82 6.10 10.42
CA LEU A 258 -3.31 4.84 9.85
C LEU A 258 -2.98 4.78 8.35
N SER A 259 -2.63 3.59 7.90
CA SER A 259 -2.58 3.28 6.47
C SER A 259 -2.98 1.84 6.22
N ILE A 260 -3.43 1.57 4.99
CA ILE A 260 -3.84 0.24 4.55
C ILE A 260 -3.08 -0.05 3.27
N ALA A 261 -2.30 -1.13 3.26
CA ALA A 261 -1.48 -1.55 2.12
C ALA A 261 -1.95 -2.90 1.59
N PHE A 262 -2.02 -3.02 0.25
CA PHE A 262 -2.34 -4.25 -0.44
C PHE A 262 -1.31 -4.52 -1.52
#